data_6ba527b8f3e88bd9a265b174b6aefaea
#
_entry.id   6ba527b8f3e88bd9a265b174b6aefaea
#
_cell.length_a   1.000
_cell.length_b   1.000
_cell.length_c   1.000
_cell.angle_alpha   90.00
_cell.angle_beta   90.00
_cell.angle_gamma   90.00
#
_symmetry.space_group_name_H-M   'P 1'
#
loop_
_entity.id
_entity.type
_entity.pdbx_description
1 polymer ?
#
loop_
_entity_poly.entity_id
_entity_poly.type
_entity_poly.pdbx_seq_one_letter_code
_entity_poly.pdbx_strand_id
1 'polypeptide(L)'
;MKKYITIILAALLFAGCDDFLDIQPTGMIIAETGEEYRALLTDIYSRVPEDRGLTTLRSDEVAADATYMKDYDYESYFDIWNWTDYNRDAASTSFGWRRYYHSCYIANYIIEHKNEITKATQKDIDQLVGECYMMRAYMHFLLVNLYAPAYTHCEPATTRGIPLSVKADVNAVLKCSSVEQVYKQILEDIDSAEKLMNVERWDEGLNYRFNTTTANALRARVALYMGDWALALQESKKVIEVYPDLEDMNTATILPTNYKSVESIMALEQVITSNLMKVGYVEPTLLSLYRTGDSRKTKYFEARNLRIYQYRERNASEERCTFRAAEFYLIAAEAANELNNQEEALQFINALMVKRYTTKKYPEYSSALEGLDKDALRVEIANERRRELAYQGHRWFDLRRTTQPELKKNYEGEEFTLEQNDERYTMRFPADAVAANPGLENWK
;
A
#
# COMPACT_ATOMS: atom_id res chain seq x y z
N MET A 1 35.86 67.43 -20.18
CA MET A 1 36.21 66.42 -19.18
C MET A 1 35.04 66.09 -18.21
N LYS A 2 34.29 67.01 -17.68
CA LYS A 2 33.19 66.72 -16.74
C LYS A 2 32.03 65.83 -17.36
N LYS A 3 31.72 66.00 -18.65
CA LYS A 3 30.68 65.20 -19.33
C LYS A 3 31.04 63.70 -19.53
N TYR A 4 32.31 63.36 -19.65
CA TYR A 4 32.75 61.98 -19.80
C TYR A 4 32.87 61.22 -18.49
N ILE A 5 33.11 61.95 -17.38
CA ILE A 5 33.12 61.40 -16.03
C ILE A 5 31.71 60.94 -15.62
N THR A 6 30.66 61.70 -16.01
CA THR A 6 29.26 61.36 -15.73
C THR A 6 28.76 60.11 -16.46
N ILE A 7 29.26 59.91 -17.71
CA ILE A 7 28.92 58.73 -18.53
C ILE A 7 29.62 57.47 -17.99
N ILE A 8 30.87 57.60 -17.54
CA ILE A 8 31.62 56.47 -16.93
C ILE A 8 31.01 56.07 -15.58
N LEU A 9 30.53 57.04 -14.76
CA LEU A 9 29.89 56.76 -13.51
C LEU A 9 28.49 56.12 -13.69
N ALA A 10 27.77 56.47 -14.76
CA ALA A 10 26.47 55.85 -15.11
C ALA A 10 26.65 54.41 -15.67
N ALA A 11 27.74 54.13 -16.38
CA ALA A 11 28.05 52.76 -16.89
C ALA A 11 28.49 51.80 -15.78
N LEU A 12 29.05 52.31 -14.68
CA LEU A 12 29.39 51.48 -13.52
C LEU A 12 28.18 51.10 -12.61
N LEU A 13 27.04 51.76 -12.79
CA LEU A 13 25.80 51.43 -12.08
C LEU A 13 24.99 50.30 -12.73
N PHE A 14 25.33 49.87 -13.95
CA PHE A 14 24.71 48.73 -14.65
C PHE A 14 25.53 47.44 -14.58
N ALA A 15 26.70 47.42 -13.96
CA ALA A 15 27.39 46.22 -13.56
C ALA A 15 26.86 45.75 -12.20
N GLY A 16 25.56 45.60 -12.09
CA GLY A 16 24.92 44.92 -10.99
C GLY A 16 25.18 43.43 -11.11
N CYS A 17 25.81 42.83 -10.13
CA CYS A 17 25.97 41.39 -10.01
C CYS A 17 24.63 40.73 -10.12
N ASP A 18 24.41 39.90 -11.14
CA ASP A 18 23.29 38.96 -11.22
C ASP A 18 23.27 37.98 -10.04
N ASP A 19 24.42 37.76 -9.40
CA ASP A 19 24.56 36.94 -8.19
C ASP A 19 23.88 37.49 -6.92
N PHE A 20 23.43 38.76 -6.91
CA PHE A 20 22.78 39.34 -5.72
C PHE A 20 21.26 39.07 -5.66
N LEU A 21 20.67 38.59 -6.73
CA LEU A 21 19.23 38.22 -6.77
C LEU A 21 18.99 36.73 -6.53
N ASP A 22 20.04 35.93 -6.46
CA ASP A 22 19.97 34.52 -6.08
C ASP A 22 19.95 34.40 -4.53
N ILE A 23 18.94 35.02 -3.92
CA ILE A 23 18.63 34.79 -2.50
C ILE A 23 18.05 33.37 -2.42
N GLN A 24 18.92 32.40 -2.23
CA GLN A 24 18.48 31.07 -1.81
C GLN A 24 17.73 31.21 -0.50
N PRO A 25 16.52 30.67 -0.35
CA PRO A 25 15.81 30.69 0.91
C PRO A 25 16.71 30.08 1.99
N THR A 26 17.12 30.90 2.97
CA THR A 26 17.93 30.45 4.10
C THR A 26 17.14 29.39 4.85
N GLY A 27 17.55 28.11 4.72
CA GLY A 27 16.93 26.97 5.37
C GLY A 27 16.55 25.80 4.46
N MET A 28 16.66 25.92 3.12
CA MET A 28 16.56 24.78 2.22
C MET A 28 17.97 24.35 1.77
N ILE A 29 18.36 23.12 2.08
CA ILE A 29 19.53 22.48 1.45
C ILE A 29 19.07 22.09 0.05
N ILE A 30 19.66 22.69 -0.98
CA ILE A 30 19.49 22.24 -2.35
C ILE A 30 20.38 21.00 -2.51
N ALA A 31 19.80 19.85 -2.82
CA ALA A 31 20.55 18.64 -3.03
C ALA A 31 21.35 18.74 -4.35
N GLU A 32 22.65 18.44 -4.29
CA GLU A 32 23.57 18.45 -5.43
C GLU A 32 24.21 17.08 -5.67
N THR A 33 24.45 16.33 -4.58
CA THR A 33 25.17 15.05 -4.64
C THR A 33 24.21 13.86 -4.58
N GLY A 34 24.65 12.72 -5.12
CA GLY A 34 23.87 11.48 -5.03
C GLY A 34 23.52 11.07 -3.62
N GLU A 35 24.38 11.37 -2.63
CA GLU A 35 24.10 11.10 -1.21
C GLU A 35 22.95 11.98 -0.68
N GLU A 36 22.94 13.26 -1.02
CA GLU A 36 21.88 14.19 -0.62
C GLU A 36 20.53 13.84 -1.25
N TYR A 37 20.50 13.52 -2.55
CA TYR A 37 19.29 13.02 -3.22
C TYR A 37 18.83 11.68 -2.64
N ARG A 38 19.74 10.79 -2.27
CA ARG A 38 19.42 9.54 -1.57
C ARG A 38 18.83 9.83 -0.18
N ALA A 39 19.33 10.82 0.53
CA ALA A 39 18.79 11.24 1.83
C ALA A 39 17.35 11.77 1.69
N LEU A 40 17.04 12.57 0.66
CA LEU A 40 15.67 13.01 0.37
C LEU A 40 14.72 11.82 0.13
N LEU A 41 15.12 10.85 -0.68
CA LEU A 41 14.30 9.66 -0.92
C LEU A 41 14.17 8.81 0.35
N THR A 42 15.21 8.70 1.17
CA THR A 42 15.16 7.95 2.43
C THR A 42 14.21 8.62 3.43
N ASP A 43 14.15 9.94 3.46
CA ASP A 43 13.20 10.68 4.30
C ASP A 43 11.75 10.33 3.93
N ILE A 44 11.38 10.34 2.66
CA ILE A 44 10.01 9.99 2.26
C ILE A 44 9.69 8.50 2.47
N TYR A 45 10.67 7.59 2.37
CA TYR A 45 10.47 6.19 2.78
C TYR A 45 10.09 6.10 4.27
N SER A 46 10.74 6.89 5.13
CA SER A 46 10.47 6.89 6.57
C SER A 46 9.10 7.47 6.94
N ARG A 47 8.43 8.17 6.03
CA ARG A 47 7.18 8.89 6.24
C ARG A 47 5.99 8.32 5.47
N VAL A 48 6.15 7.15 4.84
CA VAL A 48 5.04 6.48 4.14
C VAL A 48 3.89 6.26 5.12
N PRO A 49 2.66 6.66 4.78
CA PRO A 49 1.50 6.46 5.65
C PRO A 49 1.21 4.99 5.94
N GLU A 50 0.74 4.71 7.15
CA GLU A 50 0.34 3.37 7.59
C GLU A 50 -1.14 3.06 7.27
N ASP A 51 -1.72 3.82 6.36
CA ASP A 51 -3.16 3.86 6.07
C ASP A 51 -3.69 2.52 5.56
N ARG A 52 -2.85 1.75 4.86
CA ARG A 52 -3.24 0.41 4.41
C ARG A 52 -3.55 -0.50 5.60
N GLY A 53 -2.75 -0.45 6.65
CA GLY A 53 -3.04 -1.15 7.91
C GLY A 53 -4.31 -0.63 8.58
N LEU A 54 -4.51 0.68 8.59
CA LEU A 54 -5.67 1.33 9.20
C LEU A 54 -6.99 0.91 8.52
N THR A 55 -6.98 0.58 7.22
CA THR A 55 -8.18 0.05 6.52
C THR A 55 -8.65 -1.28 7.07
N THR A 56 -7.87 -2.00 7.86
CA THR A 56 -8.29 -3.21 8.56
C THR A 56 -9.50 -2.94 9.45
N LEU A 57 -9.58 -1.75 10.05
CA LEU A 57 -10.76 -1.33 10.84
C LEU A 57 -12.04 -1.24 10.02
N ARG A 58 -11.96 -0.92 8.73
CA ARG A 58 -13.14 -0.85 7.84
C ARG A 58 -13.65 -2.24 7.43
N SER A 59 -12.80 -3.26 7.53
CA SER A 59 -13.11 -4.62 7.10
C SER A 59 -13.89 -5.42 8.14
N ASP A 60 -14.10 -6.69 7.85
CA ASP A 60 -14.71 -7.70 8.70
C ASP A 60 -13.68 -8.53 9.51
N GLU A 61 -12.53 -7.92 9.83
CA GLU A 61 -11.47 -8.58 10.61
C GLU A 61 -11.46 -8.17 12.09
N VAL A 62 -11.96 -6.97 12.42
CA VAL A 62 -11.86 -6.37 13.75
C VAL A 62 -13.22 -6.13 14.35
N ALA A 63 -13.47 -6.71 15.53
CA ALA A 63 -14.56 -6.35 16.43
C ALA A 63 -14.06 -5.28 17.44
N ALA A 64 -14.91 -4.29 17.74
CA ALA A 64 -14.52 -3.18 18.61
C ALA A 64 -14.37 -3.60 20.07
N ASP A 65 -13.32 -3.12 20.74
CA ASP A 65 -13.14 -3.23 22.19
C ASP A 65 -13.76 -2.01 22.88
N ALA A 66 -14.86 -2.23 23.59
CA ALA A 66 -15.60 -1.17 24.29
C ALA A 66 -14.76 -0.38 25.31
N THR A 67 -13.68 -0.98 25.84
CA THR A 67 -12.80 -0.33 26.81
C THR A 67 -11.99 0.78 26.17
N TYR A 68 -11.55 0.59 24.92
CA TYR A 68 -10.63 1.51 24.26
C TYR A 68 -11.31 2.39 23.21
N MET A 69 -12.36 1.91 22.53
CA MET A 69 -13.01 2.67 21.45
C MET A 69 -13.68 3.97 21.92
N LYS A 70 -13.99 4.10 23.22
CA LYS A 70 -14.51 5.33 23.84
C LYS A 70 -13.43 6.29 24.35
N ASP A 71 -12.17 5.88 24.35
CA ASP A 71 -11.06 6.74 24.74
C ASP A 71 -10.89 7.84 23.70
N TYR A 72 -10.77 9.09 24.14
CA TYR A 72 -10.60 10.26 23.27
C TYR A 72 -9.44 10.09 22.25
N ASP A 73 -8.37 9.42 22.67
CA ASP A 73 -7.21 9.18 21.79
C ASP A 73 -7.54 8.21 20.62
N TYR A 74 -8.66 7.46 20.72
CA TYR A 74 -9.07 6.46 19.74
C TYR A 74 -10.41 6.75 19.06
N GLU A 75 -11.03 7.90 19.30
CA GLU A 75 -12.33 8.25 18.73
C GLU A 75 -12.33 8.16 17.18
N SER A 76 -11.24 8.61 16.54
CA SER A 76 -11.10 8.52 15.09
C SER A 76 -11.03 7.07 14.57
N TYR A 77 -10.54 6.13 15.37
CA TYR A 77 -10.53 4.71 15.02
C TYR A 77 -11.92 4.12 15.06
N PHE A 78 -12.76 4.53 16.02
CA PHE A 78 -14.15 4.10 16.10
C PHE A 78 -14.94 4.54 14.87
N ASP A 79 -14.73 5.78 14.42
CA ASP A 79 -15.43 6.30 13.25
C ASP A 79 -14.98 5.62 11.93
N ILE A 80 -13.71 5.23 11.85
CA ILE A 80 -13.22 4.41 10.74
C ILE A 80 -13.85 3.01 10.80
N TRP A 81 -13.93 2.44 12.00
CA TRP A 81 -14.47 1.10 12.22
C TRP A 81 -15.96 1.00 11.88
N ASN A 82 -16.78 2.00 12.26
CA ASN A 82 -18.22 2.03 12.00
C ASN A 82 -18.60 2.78 10.70
N TRP A 83 -17.62 3.20 9.90
CA TRP A 83 -17.78 3.92 8.64
C TRP A 83 -18.42 5.31 8.72
N THR A 84 -18.49 5.94 9.91
CA THR A 84 -18.97 7.32 10.07
C THR A 84 -17.95 8.37 9.68
N ASP A 85 -16.69 8.00 9.54
CA ASP A 85 -15.60 8.84 9.00
C ASP A 85 -15.90 9.41 7.61
N TYR A 86 -16.84 8.80 6.88
CA TYR A 86 -17.32 9.27 5.59
C TYR A 86 -17.93 10.68 5.64
N ASN A 87 -18.56 11.06 6.74
CA ASN A 87 -19.28 12.32 6.90
C ASN A 87 -18.53 13.37 7.73
N ARG A 88 -17.30 13.08 8.15
CA ARG A 88 -16.54 13.96 9.04
C ARG A 88 -15.86 15.10 8.29
N ASP A 89 -15.63 16.21 9.03
CA ASP A 89 -14.82 17.33 8.59
C ASP A 89 -13.33 16.97 8.53
N ALA A 90 -12.55 17.81 7.85
CA ALA A 90 -11.12 17.61 7.61
C ALA A 90 -10.27 17.34 8.85
N ALA A 91 -10.67 17.90 9.99
CA ALA A 91 -9.92 17.77 11.25
C ALA A 91 -9.90 16.35 11.83
N SER A 92 -10.74 15.48 11.32
CA SER A 92 -10.97 14.14 11.86
C SER A 92 -10.37 13.00 11.04
N THR A 93 -9.73 13.29 9.89
CA THR A 93 -9.16 12.23 9.06
C THR A 93 -7.84 11.73 9.61
N SER A 94 -7.77 10.41 9.81
CA SER A 94 -6.54 9.73 10.22
C SER A 94 -5.69 9.28 9.02
N PHE A 95 -6.22 9.42 7.80
CA PHE A 95 -5.55 9.00 6.57
C PHE A 95 -4.62 10.09 6.03
N GLY A 96 -3.44 9.67 5.57
CA GLY A 96 -2.31 10.56 5.29
C GLY A 96 -2.30 11.25 3.94
N TRP A 97 -3.43 11.76 3.40
CA TRP A 97 -3.53 12.44 2.11
C TRP A 97 -2.33 13.32 1.75
N ARG A 98 -1.95 14.25 2.64
CA ARG A 98 -0.82 15.16 2.41
C ARG A 98 0.52 14.45 2.28
N ARG A 99 0.73 13.36 3.03
CA ARG A 99 1.99 12.60 3.00
C ARG A 99 2.15 11.86 1.68
N TYR A 100 1.08 11.34 1.09
CA TYR A 100 1.13 10.72 -0.24
C TYR A 100 1.57 11.71 -1.31
N TYR A 101 0.95 12.89 -1.36
CA TYR A 101 1.31 13.92 -2.34
C TYR A 101 2.67 14.54 -2.07
N HIS A 102 3.09 14.67 -0.81
CA HIS A 102 4.45 15.08 -0.47
C HIS A 102 5.49 14.07 -0.99
N SER A 103 5.24 12.76 -0.84
CA SER A 103 6.11 11.72 -1.39
C SER A 103 6.17 11.78 -2.93
N CYS A 104 5.03 12.01 -3.60
CA CYS A 104 5.01 12.25 -5.05
C CYS A 104 5.81 13.48 -5.45
N TYR A 105 5.68 14.59 -4.71
CA TYR A 105 6.43 15.83 -4.97
C TYR A 105 7.95 15.62 -4.90
N ILE A 106 8.45 15.02 -3.82
CA ILE A 106 9.89 14.74 -3.67
C ILE A 106 10.37 13.76 -4.73
N ALA A 107 9.60 12.72 -5.04
CA ALA A 107 9.92 11.79 -6.12
C ALA A 107 10.02 12.50 -7.47
N ASN A 108 9.07 13.39 -7.79
CA ASN A 108 9.09 14.21 -9.00
C ASN A 108 10.31 15.13 -9.04
N TYR A 109 10.62 15.79 -7.93
CA TYR A 109 11.79 16.65 -7.80
C TYR A 109 13.09 15.90 -8.17
N ILE A 110 13.29 14.72 -7.61
CA ILE A 110 14.48 13.90 -7.91
C ILE A 110 14.49 13.47 -9.39
N ILE A 111 13.34 13.05 -9.94
CA ILE A 111 13.23 12.64 -11.36
C ILE A 111 13.58 13.80 -12.29
N GLU A 112 13.10 15.02 -12.02
CA GLU A 112 13.33 16.21 -12.85
C GLU A 112 14.78 16.66 -12.81
N HIS A 113 15.47 16.55 -11.65
CA HIS A 113 16.85 16.99 -11.44
C HIS A 113 17.91 15.89 -11.65
N LYS A 114 17.52 14.71 -12.16
CA LYS A 114 18.42 13.56 -12.29
C LYS A 114 19.71 13.82 -13.03
N ASN A 115 19.71 14.75 -13.99
CA ASN A 115 20.89 15.11 -14.80
C ASN A 115 21.84 16.09 -14.08
N GLU A 116 21.41 16.65 -12.96
CA GLU A 116 22.16 17.59 -12.12
C GLU A 116 22.88 16.89 -10.97
N ILE A 117 22.58 15.60 -10.74
CA ILE A 117 23.16 14.81 -9.65
C ILE A 117 24.66 14.61 -9.86
N THR A 118 25.45 15.09 -8.91
CA THR A 118 26.90 14.97 -8.89
C THR A 118 27.37 13.89 -7.91
N LYS A 119 28.64 13.51 -7.97
CA LYS A 119 29.28 12.55 -7.05
C LYS A 119 28.53 11.22 -6.88
N ALA A 120 27.94 10.73 -7.97
CA ALA A 120 27.31 9.41 -8.05
C ALA A 120 27.63 8.75 -9.39
N THR A 121 27.60 7.43 -9.44
CA THR A 121 27.70 6.71 -10.73
C THR A 121 26.35 6.75 -11.43
N GLN A 122 26.35 6.61 -12.77
CA GLN A 122 25.08 6.53 -13.52
C GLN A 122 24.21 5.38 -13.01
N LYS A 123 24.81 4.26 -12.63
CA LYS A 123 24.11 3.11 -12.06
C LYS A 123 23.37 3.46 -10.74
N ASP A 124 24.00 4.27 -9.89
CA ASP A 124 23.38 4.70 -8.62
C ASP A 124 22.27 5.72 -8.88
N ILE A 125 22.46 6.62 -9.85
CA ILE A 125 21.43 7.59 -10.28
C ILE A 125 20.23 6.85 -10.87
N ASP A 126 20.45 5.88 -11.74
CA ASP A 126 19.39 5.10 -12.37
C ASP A 126 18.58 4.34 -11.31
N GLN A 127 19.27 3.68 -10.36
CA GLN A 127 18.57 3.01 -9.23
C GLN A 127 17.77 4.01 -8.40
N LEU A 128 18.33 5.17 -8.05
CA LEU A 128 17.66 6.21 -7.27
C LEU A 128 16.39 6.71 -7.97
N VAL A 129 16.51 7.04 -9.26
CA VAL A 129 15.40 7.56 -10.08
C VAL A 129 14.35 6.49 -10.32
N GLY A 130 14.75 5.24 -10.53
CA GLY A 130 13.82 4.10 -10.62
C GLY A 130 13.01 3.91 -9.33
N GLU A 131 13.66 4.02 -8.17
CA GLU A 131 12.95 3.98 -6.87
C GLU A 131 11.97 5.16 -6.72
N CYS A 132 12.26 6.35 -7.28
CA CYS A 132 11.34 7.49 -7.27
C CYS A 132 10.09 7.24 -8.12
N TYR A 133 10.24 6.64 -9.31
CA TYR A 133 9.10 6.22 -10.11
C TYR A 133 8.24 5.19 -9.37
N MET A 134 8.85 4.20 -8.73
CA MET A 134 8.12 3.22 -7.91
C MET A 134 7.40 3.86 -6.73
N MET A 135 8.03 4.82 -6.03
CA MET A 135 7.41 5.56 -4.93
C MET A 135 6.17 6.29 -5.43
N ARG A 136 6.25 7.00 -6.55
CA ARG A 136 5.11 7.72 -7.14
C ARG A 136 4.00 6.77 -7.57
N ALA A 137 4.33 5.67 -8.24
CA ALA A 137 3.38 4.63 -8.61
C ALA A 137 2.65 4.07 -7.39
N TYR A 138 3.38 3.75 -6.33
CA TYR A 138 2.82 3.18 -5.11
C TYR A 138 1.92 4.17 -4.36
N MET A 139 2.32 5.44 -4.26
CA MET A 139 1.47 6.48 -3.64
C MET A 139 0.18 6.69 -4.42
N HIS A 140 0.23 6.79 -5.75
CA HIS A 140 -0.98 6.89 -6.56
C HIS A 140 -1.86 5.63 -6.48
N PHE A 141 -1.25 4.44 -6.38
CA PHE A 141 -1.98 3.18 -6.19
C PHE A 141 -2.74 3.16 -4.86
N LEU A 142 -2.11 3.58 -3.76
CA LEU A 142 -2.79 3.68 -2.46
C LEU A 142 -3.91 4.71 -2.49
N LEU A 143 -3.65 5.90 -3.04
CA LEU A 143 -4.63 6.98 -3.15
C LEU A 143 -5.86 6.58 -3.96
N VAL A 144 -5.69 5.99 -5.15
CA VAL A 144 -6.84 5.60 -6.00
C VAL A 144 -7.67 4.52 -5.33
N ASN A 145 -7.04 3.60 -4.59
CA ASN A 145 -7.73 2.56 -3.87
C ASN A 145 -8.38 3.01 -2.55
N LEU A 146 -8.04 4.17 -2.03
CA LEU A 146 -8.72 4.78 -0.89
C LEU A 146 -9.88 5.68 -1.36
N TYR A 147 -9.63 6.54 -2.35
CA TYR A 147 -10.45 7.71 -2.65
C TYR A 147 -11.18 7.67 -4.00
N ALA A 148 -11.09 6.57 -4.74
CA ALA A 148 -11.87 6.36 -5.96
C ALA A 148 -12.61 5.01 -5.89
N PRO A 149 -13.69 4.80 -6.64
CA PRO A 149 -14.32 3.49 -6.78
C PRO A 149 -13.33 2.43 -7.23
N ALA A 150 -13.55 1.17 -6.81
CA ALA A 150 -12.72 0.08 -7.27
C ALA A 150 -12.81 -0.07 -8.79
N TYR A 151 -11.70 -0.36 -9.45
CA TYR A 151 -11.60 -0.49 -10.91
C TYR A 151 -12.66 -1.45 -11.49
N THR A 152 -12.92 -2.54 -10.78
CA THR A 152 -13.90 -3.59 -11.14
C THR A 152 -15.35 -3.22 -10.84
N HIS A 153 -15.61 -2.11 -10.15
CA HIS A 153 -16.96 -1.66 -9.74
C HIS A 153 -17.31 -0.27 -10.27
N CYS A 154 -16.71 0.15 -11.38
CA CYS A 154 -17.01 1.42 -12.02
C CYS A 154 -16.77 1.32 -13.52
N GLU A 155 -17.12 2.38 -14.27
CA GLU A 155 -16.66 2.59 -15.65
C GLU A 155 -15.33 3.37 -15.60
N PRO A 156 -14.15 2.71 -15.68
CA PRO A 156 -12.88 3.33 -15.34
C PRO A 156 -12.53 4.54 -16.23
N ALA A 157 -12.94 4.54 -17.49
CA ALA A 157 -12.64 5.60 -18.44
C ALA A 157 -13.32 6.94 -18.09
N THR A 158 -14.48 6.88 -17.46
CA THR A 158 -15.30 8.07 -17.14
C THR A 158 -15.46 8.36 -15.68
N THR A 159 -15.26 7.34 -14.82
CA THR A 159 -15.37 7.50 -13.37
C THR A 159 -14.22 8.34 -12.84
N ARG A 160 -14.55 9.30 -11.96
CA ARG A 160 -13.59 10.15 -11.28
C ARG A 160 -12.63 9.31 -10.42
N GLY A 161 -11.35 9.46 -10.67
CA GLY A 161 -10.25 8.93 -9.86
C GLY A 161 -9.71 9.96 -8.87
N ILE A 162 -8.42 10.18 -8.90
CA ILE A 162 -7.67 11.09 -8.05
C ILE A 162 -6.85 12.08 -8.89
N PRO A 163 -6.36 13.19 -8.31
CA PRO A 163 -5.36 14.03 -8.96
C PRO A 163 -4.04 13.27 -9.18
N LEU A 164 -3.49 13.39 -10.38
CA LEU A 164 -2.15 12.88 -10.67
C LEU A 164 -1.11 13.98 -10.43
N SER A 165 -0.16 13.70 -9.53
CA SER A 165 1.00 14.56 -9.26
C SER A 165 2.24 13.97 -9.94
N VAL A 166 2.54 14.44 -11.16
CA VAL A 166 3.64 13.94 -12.00
C VAL A 166 4.73 14.98 -12.28
N LYS A 167 4.66 16.13 -11.59
CA LYS A 167 5.64 17.22 -11.64
C LYS A 167 5.88 17.80 -10.25
N ALA A 168 7.08 18.33 -10.04
CA ALA A 168 7.46 19.02 -8.80
C ALA A 168 6.98 20.49 -8.81
N ASP A 169 5.67 20.69 -8.86
CA ASP A 169 5.06 22.03 -8.85
C ASP A 169 4.16 22.21 -7.63
N VAL A 170 4.59 23.04 -6.68
CA VAL A 170 3.84 23.34 -5.44
C VAL A 170 2.62 24.22 -5.68
N ASN A 171 2.54 24.92 -6.81
CA ASN A 171 1.46 25.82 -7.16
C ASN A 171 0.43 25.17 -8.08
N ALA A 172 0.63 23.93 -8.47
CA ALA A 172 -0.26 23.25 -9.39
C ALA A 172 -1.67 23.06 -8.80
N VAL A 173 -2.68 23.54 -9.49
CA VAL A 173 -4.08 23.23 -9.21
C VAL A 173 -4.43 21.93 -9.94
N LEU A 174 -4.33 20.82 -9.26
CA LEU A 174 -4.53 19.50 -9.83
C LEU A 174 -6.04 19.16 -9.90
N LYS A 175 -6.48 18.69 -11.06
CA LYS A 175 -7.81 18.12 -11.27
C LYS A 175 -7.75 16.60 -11.17
N CYS A 176 -8.87 15.97 -10.80
CA CYS A 176 -8.97 14.53 -10.82
C CYS A 176 -8.86 14.00 -12.26
N SER A 177 -8.06 12.98 -12.43
CA SER A 177 -8.02 12.11 -13.61
C SER A 177 -9.08 11.02 -13.48
N SER A 178 -9.44 10.34 -14.58
CA SER A 178 -10.29 9.15 -14.49
C SER A 178 -9.54 7.98 -13.80
N VAL A 179 -10.28 7.02 -13.28
CA VAL A 179 -9.71 5.80 -12.68
C VAL A 179 -8.75 5.13 -13.67
N GLU A 180 -9.16 4.98 -14.94
CA GLU A 180 -8.31 4.40 -16.00
C GLU A 180 -7.00 5.17 -16.18
N GLN A 181 -7.06 6.52 -16.25
CA GLN A 181 -5.88 7.36 -16.40
C GLN A 181 -4.90 7.21 -15.22
N VAL A 182 -5.44 7.06 -14.00
CA VAL A 182 -4.61 6.84 -12.82
C VAL A 182 -3.91 5.49 -12.88
N TYR A 183 -4.62 4.41 -13.18
CA TYR A 183 -4.02 3.08 -13.31
C TYR A 183 -3.01 3.01 -14.46
N LYS A 184 -3.28 3.68 -15.58
CA LYS A 184 -2.33 3.81 -16.69
C LYS A 184 -1.05 4.50 -16.24
N GLN A 185 -1.14 5.64 -15.52
CA GLN A 185 0.04 6.34 -15.01
C GLN A 185 0.84 5.48 -14.03
N ILE A 186 0.17 4.69 -13.17
CA ILE A 186 0.84 3.75 -12.26
C ILE A 186 1.67 2.74 -13.05
N LEU A 187 1.09 2.13 -14.10
CA LEU A 187 1.79 1.16 -14.94
C LEU A 187 2.95 1.79 -15.73
N GLU A 188 2.79 3.00 -16.26
CA GLU A 188 3.84 3.76 -16.95
C GLU A 188 5.00 4.10 -16.01
N ASP A 189 4.73 4.41 -14.75
CA ASP A 189 5.75 4.64 -13.75
C ASP A 189 6.51 3.36 -13.41
N ILE A 190 5.82 2.22 -13.28
CA ILE A 190 6.45 0.91 -13.09
C ILE A 190 7.35 0.55 -14.27
N ASP A 191 6.88 0.77 -15.50
CA ASP A 191 7.66 0.52 -16.72
C ASP A 191 8.91 1.42 -16.80
N SER A 192 8.80 2.66 -16.32
CA SER A 192 9.92 3.59 -16.25
C SER A 192 10.94 3.17 -15.20
N ALA A 193 10.45 2.69 -14.06
CA ALA A 193 11.28 2.18 -12.97
C ALA A 193 12.05 0.92 -13.37
N GLU A 194 11.41 -0.04 -14.05
CA GLU A 194 12.07 -1.28 -14.51
C GLU A 194 13.25 -1.03 -15.46
N LYS A 195 13.16 0.00 -16.29
CA LYS A 195 14.25 0.37 -17.21
C LYS A 195 15.48 0.93 -16.49
N LEU A 196 15.32 1.43 -15.28
CA LEU A 196 16.35 2.15 -14.52
C LEU A 196 16.88 1.34 -13.35
N MET A 197 16.00 0.67 -12.59
CA MET A 197 16.43 -0.11 -11.44
C MET A 197 17.31 -1.28 -11.84
N ASN A 198 18.35 -1.53 -11.03
CA ASN A 198 19.38 -2.52 -11.31
C ASN A 198 19.69 -3.42 -10.10
N VAL A 199 18.92 -3.30 -9.02
CA VAL A 199 18.98 -4.17 -7.85
C VAL A 199 17.74 -5.06 -7.85
N GLU A 200 17.95 -6.38 -7.85
CA GLU A 200 16.88 -7.37 -7.85
C GLU A 200 16.38 -7.68 -6.44
N ARG A 201 17.28 -7.69 -5.47
CA ARG A 201 17.01 -8.00 -4.07
C ARG A 201 17.90 -7.16 -3.17
N TRP A 202 17.34 -6.56 -2.12
CA TRP A 202 18.10 -5.85 -1.11
C TRP A 202 18.46 -6.79 0.04
N ASP A 203 19.60 -6.51 0.68
CA ASP A 203 19.98 -7.14 1.92
C ASP A 203 19.03 -6.76 3.08
N GLU A 204 19.05 -7.56 4.14
CA GLU A 204 18.33 -7.30 5.38
C GLU A 204 18.63 -5.88 5.91
N GLY A 205 17.58 -5.14 6.25
CA GLY A 205 17.67 -3.75 6.71
C GLY A 205 17.65 -2.70 5.59
N LEU A 206 17.85 -3.08 4.32
CA LEU A 206 17.63 -2.24 3.15
C LEU A 206 16.39 -2.66 2.34
N ASN A 207 15.73 -3.74 2.73
CA ASN A 207 14.55 -4.28 2.07
C ASN A 207 13.28 -3.41 2.24
N TYR A 208 13.39 -2.21 2.81
CA TYR A 208 12.35 -1.17 2.71
C TYR A 208 12.37 -0.43 1.38
N ARG A 209 13.40 -0.60 0.55
CA ARG A 209 13.62 0.11 -0.71
C ARG A 209 13.04 -0.68 -1.89
N PHE A 210 12.56 0.05 -2.90
CA PHE A 210 12.12 -0.55 -4.16
C PHE A 210 13.30 -1.16 -4.93
N ASN A 211 13.00 -2.23 -5.66
CA ASN A 211 13.92 -2.98 -6.51
C ASN A 211 13.15 -3.57 -7.71
N THR A 212 13.81 -4.27 -8.62
CA THR A 212 13.15 -4.82 -9.82
C THR A 212 12.08 -5.86 -9.47
N THR A 213 12.28 -6.67 -8.43
CA THR A 213 11.24 -7.62 -7.98
C THR A 213 10.02 -6.89 -7.42
N THR A 214 10.19 -5.76 -6.72
CA THR A 214 9.05 -4.97 -6.22
C THR A 214 8.27 -4.30 -7.34
N ALA A 215 8.88 -4.05 -8.51
CA ALA A 215 8.16 -3.60 -9.70
C ALA A 215 7.18 -4.69 -10.19
N ASN A 216 7.65 -5.93 -10.34
CA ASN A 216 6.77 -7.06 -10.65
C ASN A 216 5.69 -7.26 -9.59
N ALA A 217 6.05 -7.13 -8.30
CA ALA A 217 5.13 -7.26 -7.18
C ALA A 217 4.00 -6.21 -7.23
N LEU A 218 4.34 -4.95 -7.46
CA LEU A 218 3.33 -3.90 -7.58
C LEU A 218 2.47 -4.10 -8.84
N ARG A 219 3.07 -4.45 -9.97
CA ARG A 219 2.33 -4.72 -11.21
C ARG A 219 1.35 -5.89 -11.04
N ALA A 220 1.75 -6.97 -10.37
CA ALA A 220 0.87 -8.11 -10.06
C ALA A 220 -0.32 -7.67 -9.20
N ARG A 221 -0.10 -6.85 -8.16
CA ARG A 221 -1.17 -6.33 -7.30
C ARG A 221 -2.08 -5.36 -8.04
N VAL A 222 -1.54 -4.49 -8.89
CA VAL A 222 -2.30 -3.58 -9.76
C VAL A 222 -3.19 -4.40 -10.71
N ALA A 223 -2.62 -5.38 -11.38
CA ALA A 223 -3.36 -6.28 -12.29
C ALA A 223 -4.48 -7.05 -11.58
N LEU A 224 -4.21 -7.57 -10.37
CA LEU A 224 -5.25 -8.19 -9.53
C LEU A 224 -6.42 -7.25 -9.27
N TYR A 225 -6.14 -5.97 -8.98
CA TYR A 225 -7.18 -4.98 -8.68
C TYR A 225 -7.94 -4.51 -9.92
N MET A 226 -7.33 -4.62 -11.10
CA MET A 226 -7.98 -4.38 -12.39
C MET A 226 -8.79 -5.58 -12.89
N GLY A 227 -8.58 -6.78 -12.34
CA GLY A 227 -9.12 -8.04 -12.88
C GLY A 227 -8.38 -8.51 -14.13
N ASP A 228 -7.17 -8.02 -14.38
CA ASP A 228 -6.28 -8.52 -15.45
C ASP A 228 -5.54 -9.78 -14.96
N TRP A 229 -6.26 -10.89 -15.05
CA TRP A 229 -5.78 -12.18 -14.55
C TRP A 229 -4.52 -12.68 -15.26
N ALA A 230 -4.38 -12.40 -16.55
CA ALA A 230 -3.23 -12.84 -17.32
C ALA A 230 -1.95 -12.12 -16.84
N LEU A 231 -2.01 -10.80 -16.69
CA LEU A 231 -0.91 -10.01 -16.18
C LEU A 231 -0.62 -10.33 -14.71
N ALA A 232 -1.66 -10.48 -13.88
CA ALA A 232 -1.52 -10.84 -12.46
C ALA A 232 -0.78 -12.17 -12.28
N LEU A 233 -1.12 -13.19 -13.06
CA LEU A 233 -0.45 -14.49 -13.03
C LEU A 233 1.00 -14.40 -13.50
N GLN A 234 1.23 -13.74 -14.64
CA GLN A 234 2.57 -13.57 -15.21
C GLN A 234 3.53 -12.88 -14.23
N GLU A 235 3.13 -11.77 -13.67
CA GLU A 235 3.99 -10.99 -12.78
C GLU A 235 4.19 -11.67 -11.42
N SER A 236 3.16 -12.36 -10.90
CA SER A 236 3.30 -13.16 -9.68
C SER A 236 4.31 -14.30 -9.84
N LYS A 237 4.34 -14.95 -11.01
CA LYS A 237 5.35 -16.00 -11.30
C LYS A 237 6.77 -15.46 -11.27
N LYS A 238 7.02 -14.26 -11.84
CA LYS A 238 8.33 -13.60 -11.78
C LYS A 238 8.76 -13.32 -10.33
N VAL A 239 7.81 -12.87 -9.48
CA VAL A 239 8.10 -12.65 -8.06
C VAL A 239 8.43 -13.96 -7.35
N ILE A 240 7.65 -15.02 -7.59
CA ILE A 240 7.87 -16.35 -6.99
C ILE A 240 9.20 -16.95 -7.43
N GLU A 241 9.64 -16.71 -8.65
CA GLU A 241 10.94 -17.17 -9.16
C GLU A 241 12.11 -16.61 -8.32
N VAL A 242 12.03 -15.34 -7.93
CA VAL A 242 13.07 -14.68 -7.10
C VAL A 242 12.88 -14.97 -5.61
N TYR A 243 11.63 -15.09 -5.13
CA TYR A 243 11.28 -15.35 -3.74
C TYR A 243 10.41 -16.61 -3.61
N PRO A 244 10.97 -17.82 -3.82
CA PRO A 244 10.20 -19.07 -3.77
C PRO A 244 9.93 -19.55 -2.34
N ASP A 245 10.67 -19.05 -1.35
CA ASP A 245 10.65 -19.57 0.00
C ASP A 245 9.47 -19.02 0.82
N LEU A 246 8.86 -19.91 1.59
CA LEU A 246 7.77 -19.62 2.52
C LEU A 246 8.14 -20.07 3.92
N GLU A 247 7.87 -19.24 4.93
CA GLU A 247 8.03 -19.64 6.33
C GLU A 247 7.22 -20.89 6.65
N ASP A 248 7.83 -21.88 7.23
CA ASP A 248 7.10 -23.03 7.74
C ASP A 248 6.50 -22.71 9.12
N MET A 249 5.21 -22.40 9.15
CA MET A 249 4.51 -21.99 10.37
C MET A 249 4.47 -23.07 11.45
N ASN A 250 4.85 -24.31 11.14
CA ASN A 250 4.98 -25.37 12.13
C ASN A 250 6.25 -25.19 12.97
N THR A 251 7.32 -24.63 12.40
CA THR A 251 8.64 -24.50 13.01
C THR A 251 9.14 -23.07 13.12
N ALA A 252 8.54 -22.12 12.38
CA ALA A 252 8.98 -20.73 12.33
C ALA A 252 9.05 -20.07 13.71
N THR A 253 10.13 -19.34 13.97
CA THR A 253 10.36 -18.54 15.18
C THR A 253 9.95 -17.10 15.02
N ILE A 254 9.89 -16.61 13.78
CA ILE A 254 9.41 -15.28 13.41
C ILE A 254 8.16 -15.40 12.53
N LEU A 255 7.39 -14.34 12.42
CA LEU A 255 6.23 -14.32 11.52
C LEU A 255 6.65 -13.98 10.08
N PRO A 256 5.85 -14.39 9.07
CA PRO A 256 6.07 -13.97 7.69
C PRO A 256 6.00 -12.44 7.48
N THR A 257 5.40 -11.70 8.42
CA THR A 257 5.30 -10.24 8.44
C THR A 257 6.55 -9.53 8.98
N ASN A 258 7.47 -10.27 9.59
CA ASN A 258 8.73 -9.71 10.08
C ASN A 258 9.66 -9.38 8.90
N TYR A 259 10.33 -8.22 8.95
CA TYR A 259 11.21 -7.78 7.86
C TYR A 259 12.41 -8.72 7.58
N LYS A 260 12.74 -9.61 8.55
CA LYS A 260 13.79 -10.62 8.43
C LYS A 260 13.31 -11.95 7.86
N SER A 261 12.00 -12.11 7.65
CA SER A 261 11.42 -13.34 7.10
C SER A 261 11.96 -13.64 5.70
N VAL A 262 12.11 -14.91 5.37
CA VAL A 262 12.43 -15.36 4.01
C VAL A 262 11.37 -14.94 3.00
N GLU A 263 10.14 -14.67 3.46
CA GLU A 263 9.05 -14.16 2.64
C GLU A 263 9.13 -12.64 2.38
N SER A 264 9.97 -11.89 3.12
CA SER A 264 9.98 -10.42 3.04
C SER A 264 10.61 -9.93 1.74
N ILE A 265 9.78 -9.46 0.82
CA ILE A 265 10.20 -8.84 -0.44
C ILE A 265 10.42 -7.35 -0.22
N MET A 266 9.49 -6.69 0.47
CA MET A 266 9.59 -5.28 0.84
C MET A 266 8.95 -5.03 2.21
N ALA A 267 9.72 -4.41 3.10
CA ALA A 267 9.37 -4.15 4.49
C ALA A 267 9.23 -2.63 4.76
N LEU A 268 8.47 -1.92 3.93
CA LEU A 268 8.31 -0.47 4.06
C LEU A 268 7.25 -0.10 5.10
N GLU A 269 6.05 -0.69 5.00
CA GLU A 269 4.89 -0.31 5.82
C GLU A 269 4.78 -1.14 7.09
N GLN A 270 4.48 -0.47 8.18
CA GLN A 270 4.00 -1.10 9.41
C GLN A 270 2.47 -1.20 9.33
N VAL A 271 1.97 -2.35 8.90
CA VAL A 271 0.52 -2.56 8.70
C VAL A 271 -0.21 -3.02 9.95
N ILE A 272 0.52 -3.53 10.94
CA ILE A 272 -0.02 -3.96 12.23
C ILE A 272 0.57 -3.05 13.30
N THR A 273 -0.19 -2.01 13.66
CA THR A 273 0.23 -1.03 14.68
C THR A 273 -0.24 -1.43 16.07
N SER A 274 0.45 -0.97 17.11
CA SER A 274 0.02 -1.17 18.50
C SER A 274 -1.36 -0.56 18.76
N ASN A 275 -1.69 0.55 18.10
CA ASN A 275 -3.01 1.19 18.25
C ASN A 275 -4.11 0.31 17.64
N LEU A 276 -3.91 -0.23 16.44
CA LEU A 276 -4.85 -1.16 15.82
C LEU A 276 -5.13 -2.37 16.74
N MET A 277 -4.09 -2.91 17.37
CA MET A 277 -4.20 -4.05 18.28
C MET A 277 -4.94 -3.71 19.59
N LYS A 278 -4.89 -2.46 20.05
CA LYS A 278 -5.57 -2.01 21.28
C LYS A 278 -7.07 -1.79 21.09
N VAL A 279 -7.47 -1.16 19.98
CA VAL A 279 -8.86 -0.72 19.79
C VAL A 279 -9.83 -1.85 19.43
N GLY A 280 -9.33 -3.04 19.12
CA GLY A 280 -10.18 -4.14 18.73
C GLY A 280 -9.64 -5.51 19.11
N TYR A 281 -10.48 -6.49 18.89
CA TYR A 281 -10.15 -7.89 18.95
C TYR A 281 -10.57 -8.60 17.66
N VAL A 282 -10.10 -9.82 17.49
CA VAL A 282 -10.30 -10.56 16.25
C VAL A 282 -11.78 -10.91 16.07
N GLU A 283 -12.33 -10.56 14.90
CA GLU A 283 -13.72 -10.89 14.57
C GLU A 283 -13.93 -12.42 14.61
N PRO A 284 -14.95 -12.92 15.30
CA PRO A 284 -15.22 -14.37 15.42
C PRO A 284 -15.35 -15.08 14.07
N THR A 285 -15.89 -14.41 13.05
CA THR A 285 -16.01 -14.96 11.69
C THR A 285 -14.64 -15.26 11.06
N LEU A 286 -13.65 -14.38 11.28
CA LEU A 286 -12.27 -14.63 10.85
C LEU A 286 -11.66 -15.82 11.61
N LEU A 287 -11.82 -15.87 12.93
CA LEU A 287 -11.30 -16.99 13.74
C LEU A 287 -11.87 -18.34 13.34
N SER A 288 -13.14 -18.38 12.92
CA SER A 288 -13.81 -19.61 12.49
C SER A 288 -13.25 -20.19 11.18
N LEU A 289 -12.57 -19.37 10.38
CA LEU A 289 -11.93 -19.82 9.14
C LEU A 289 -10.69 -20.70 9.40
N TYR A 290 -10.02 -20.53 10.56
CA TYR A 290 -8.83 -21.32 10.89
C TYR A 290 -9.22 -22.72 11.33
N ARG A 291 -8.98 -23.69 10.47
CA ARG A 291 -9.30 -25.09 10.64
C ARG A 291 -8.39 -25.76 11.67
N THR A 292 -8.78 -26.93 12.15
CA THR A 292 -7.93 -27.76 13.02
C THR A 292 -6.60 -28.06 12.36
N GLY A 293 -5.49 -27.77 13.05
CA GLY A 293 -4.14 -27.99 12.54
C GLY A 293 -3.61 -26.83 11.66
N ASP A 294 -4.34 -25.71 11.55
CA ASP A 294 -3.81 -24.48 10.99
C ASP A 294 -2.90 -23.80 12.03
N SER A 295 -1.60 -23.82 11.78
CA SER A 295 -0.59 -23.30 12.70
C SER A 295 -0.64 -21.77 12.85
N ARG A 296 -1.22 -21.07 11.88
CA ARG A 296 -1.37 -19.60 11.91
C ARG A 296 -2.24 -19.15 13.06
N LYS A 297 -3.30 -19.88 13.40
CA LYS A 297 -4.23 -19.50 14.48
C LYS A 297 -3.52 -19.18 15.78
N THR A 298 -2.57 -20.01 16.19
CA THR A 298 -1.80 -19.83 17.42
C THR A 298 -0.59 -18.93 17.28
N LYS A 299 -0.14 -18.71 16.04
CA LYS A 299 0.99 -17.81 15.75
C LYS A 299 0.54 -16.35 15.62
N TYR A 300 -0.60 -16.11 14.98
CA TYR A 300 -1.13 -14.75 14.78
C TYR A 300 -1.92 -14.25 15.98
N PHE A 301 -2.67 -15.13 16.65
CA PHE A 301 -3.62 -14.72 17.67
C PHE A 301 -3.33 -15.35 19.03
N GLU A 302 -3.75 -14.66 20.08
CA GLU A 302 -3.74 -15.15 21.44
C GLU A 302 -5.08 -14.88 22.11
N ALA A 303 -5.48 -15.78 23.02
CA ALA A 303 -6.71 -15.63 23.78
C ALA A 303 -6.53 -14.58 24.89
N ARG A 304 -7.35 -13.54 24.92
CA ARG A 304 -7.51 -12.65 26.09
C ARG A 304 -8.38 -13.30 27.15
N ASN A 305 -9.38 -14.08 26.70
CA ASN A 305 -10.25 -14.90 27.55
C ASN A 305 -10.83 -16.06 26.72
N LEU A 306 -11.79 -16.80 27.27
CA LEU A 306 -12.40 -17.98 26.61
C LEU A 306 -13.07 -17.69 25.26
N ARG A 307 -13.43 -16.45 24.97
CA ARG A 307 -14.21 -16.07 23.77
C ARG A 307 -13.57 -14.97 22.93
N ILE A 308 -12.61 -14.23 23.49
CA ILE A 308 -12.00 -13.05 22.87
C ILE A 308 -10.56 -13.36 22.53
N TYR A 309 -10.22 -13.12 21.26
CA TYR A 309 -8.85 -13.25 20.72
C TYR A 309 -8.40 -11.89 20.24
N GLN A 310 -7.10 -11.60 20.42
CA GLN A 310 -6.43 -10.45 19.86
C GLN A 310 -5.30 -10.88 18.93
N TYR A 311 -4.88 -10.00 18.01
CA TYR A 311 -3.63 -10.21 17.31
C TYR A 311 -2.51 -10.20 18.34
N ARG A 312 -1.60 -11.18 18.25
CA ARG A 312 -0.54 -11.36 19.25
C ARG A 312 0.42 -10.19 19.22
N GLU A 313 0.56 -9.48 20.34
CA GLU A 313 1.50 -8.36 20.46
C GLU A 313 2.95 -8.84 20.24
N ARG A 314 3.68 -8.08 19.41
CA ARG A 314 5.06 -8.34 19.05
C ARG A 314 5.80 -7.00 18.94
N ASN A 315 7.10 -7.07 18.66
CA ASN A 315 7.87 -5.87 18.37
C ASN A 315 7.37 -5.24 17.05
N ALA A 316 6.50 -4.24 17.16
CA ALA A 316 5.84 -3.60 16.04
C ALA A 316 6.86 -2.96 15.05
N SER A 317 8.05 -2.58 15.50
CA SER A 317 9.10 -2.04 14.63
C SER A 317 9.68 -3.09 13.68
N GLU A 318 9.55 -4.37 14.00
CA GLU A 318 10.01 -5.49 13.16
C GLU A 318 8.89 -6.04 12.25
N GLU A 319 7.62 -5.81 12.58
CA GLU A 319 6.47 -6.26 11.81
C GLU A 319 6.15 -5.26 10.68
N ARG A 320 6.96 -5.32 9.62
CA ARG A 320 6.86 -4.47 8.44
C ARG A 320 6.63 -5.29 7.20
N CYS A 321 5.54 -5.04 6.49
CA CYS A 321 5.13 -5.88 5.37
C CYS A 321 4.42 -5.08 4.29
N THR A 322 5.12 -4.72 3.23
CA THR A 322 4.52 -4.13 2.03
C THR A 322 4.24 -5.19 0.98
N PHE A 323 5.26 -6.04 0.69
CA PHE A 323 5.15 -7.20 -0.17
C PHE A 323 5.84 -8.40 0.47
N ARG A 324 5.19 -9.57 0.42
CA ARG A 324 5.77 -10.84 0.84
C ARG A 324 5.35 -12.00 -0.07
N ALA A 325 6.18 -13.03 -0.15
CA ALA A 325 6.05 -14.13 -1.11
C ALA A 325 4.64 -14.77 -1.11
N ALA A 326 4.08 -15.07 0.05
CA ALA A 326 2.78 -15.73 0.15
C ALA A 326 1.63 -14.96 -0.53
N GLU A 327 1.69 -13.62 -0.60
CA GLU A 327 0.70 -12.83 -1.34
C GLU A 327 0.69 -13.22 -2.81
N PHE A 328 1.86 -13.42 -3.41
CA PHE A 328 1.99 -13.72 -4.84
C PHE A 328 1.62 -15.15 -5.18
N TYR A 329 1.80 -16.10 -4.26
CA TYR A 329 1.21 -17.44 -4.37
C TYR A 329 -0.32 -17.37 -4.42
N LEU A 330 -0.93 -16.51 -3.61
CA LEU A 330 -2.38 -16.32 -3.58
C LEU A 330 -2.90 -15.55 -4.81
N ILE A 331 -2.18 -14.53 -5.29
CA ILE A 331 -2.52 -13.82 -6.53
C ILE A 331 -2.44 -14.79 -7.72
N ALA A 332 -1.39 -15.60 -7.80
CA ALA A 332 -1.22 -16.59 -8.86
C ALA A 332 -2.33 -17.66 -8.82
N ALA A 333 -2.69 -18.16 -7.62
CA ALA A 333 -3.77 -19.11 -7.46
C ALA A 333 -5.12 -18.54 -7.92
N GLU A 334 -5.46 -17.30 -7.48
CA GLU A 334 -6.70 -16.63 -7.89
C GLU A 334 -6.72 -16.41 -9.40
N ALA A 335 -5.66 -15.85 -9.97
CA ALA A 335 -5.56 -15.54 -11.38
C ALA A 335 -5.61 -16.81 -12.25
N ALA A 336 -4.91 -17.88 -11.88
CA ALA A 336 -4.97 -19.15 -12.61
C ALA A 336 -6.38 -19.76 -12.60
N ASN A 337 -7.07 -19.72 -11.43
CA ASN A 337 -8.46 -20.18 -11.35
C ASN A 337 -9.40 -19.36 -12.24
N GLU A 338 -9.24 -18.04 -12.27
CA GLU A 338 -10.07 -17.16 -13.12
C GLU A 338 -9.82 -17.41 -14.61
N LEU A 339 -8.60 -17.76 -14.99
CA LEU A 339 -8.21 -18.16 -16.34
C LEU A 339 -8.63 -19.61 -16.70
N ASN A 340 -9.39 -20.28 -15.84
CA ASN A 340 -9.83 -21.68 -15.98
C ASN A 340 -8.66 -22.70 -15.97
N ASN A 341 -7.55 -22.36 -15.34
CA ASN A 341 -6.42 -23.25 -15.11
C ASN A 341 -6.40 -23.71 -13.64
N GLN A 342 -7.35 -24.57 -13.27
CA GLN A 342 -7.50 -25.05 -11.90
C GLN A 342 -6.29 -25.87 -11.42
N GLU A 343 -5.64 -26.61 -12.32
CA GLU A 343 -4.45 -27.39 -11.97
C GLU A 343 -3.34 -26.47 -11.46
N GLU A 344 -3.05 -25.38 -12.17
CA GLU A 344 -2.04 -24.41 -11.77
C GLU A 344 -2.46 -23.65 -10.50
N ALA A 345 -3.75 -23.33 -10.37
CA ALA A 345 -4.28 -22.70 -9.14
C ALA A 345 -4.05 -23.59 -7.91
N LEU A 346 -4.31 -24.89 -8.04
CA LEU A 346 -4.06 -25.87 -6.99
C LEU A 346 -2.56 -26.01 -6.64
N GLN A 347 -1.67 -25.92 -7.63
CA GLN A 347 -0.22 -25.93 -7.38
C GLN A 347 0.19 -24.75 -6.47
N PHE A 348 -0.26 -23.54 -6.77
CA PHE A 348 0.11 -22.37 -5.98
C PHE A 348 -0.50 -22.38 -4.58
N ILE A 349 -1.80 -22.67 -4.44
CA ILE A 349 -2.44 -22.69 -3.12
C ILE A 349 -1.86 -23.80 -2.23
N ASN A 350 -1.58 -24.99 -2.78
CA ASN A 350 -1.00 -26.11 -2.04
C ASN A 350 0.46 -25.83 -1.63
N ALA A 351 1.26 -25.13 -2.45
CA ALA A 351 2.60 -24.70 -2.09
C ALA A 351 2.59 -23.81 -0.84
N LEU A 352 1.57 -22.96 -0.68
CA LEU A 352 1.36 -22.18 0.53
C LEU A 352 0.86 -23.03 1.70
N MET A 353 -0.20 -23.82 1.47
CA MET A 353 -0.90 -24.54 2.54
C MET A 353 -0.02 -25.57 3.23
N VAL A 354 0.90 -26.25 2.52
CA VAL A 354 1.82 -27.22 3.10
C VAL A 354 2.72 -26.59 4.19
N LYS A 355 2.95 -25.27 4.10
CA LYS A 355 3.74 -24.49 5.08
C LYS A 355 2.89 -23.89 6.21
N ARG A 356 1.57 -24.00 6.13
CA ARG A 356 0.62 -23.38 7.07
C ARG A 356 -0.09 -24.40 7.97
N TYR A 357 -0.33 -25.60 7.44
CA TYR A 357 -1.02 -26.67 8.15
C TYR A 357 -0.04 -27.70 8.69
N THR A 358 -0.41 -28.34 9.81
CA THR A 358 0.37 -29.47 10.33
C THR A 358 0.45 -30.60 9.31
N THR A 359 1.57 -31.32 9.29
CA THR A 359 1.80 -32.48 8.38
C THR A 359 0.67 -33.52 8.46
N LYS A 360 0.01 -33.64 9.62
CA LYS A 360 -1.11 -34.56 9.82
C LYS A 360 -2.39 -34.09 9.11
N LYS A 361 -2.63 -32.77 9.03
CA LYS A 361 -3.89 -32.19 8.54
C LYS A 361 -3.83 -31.67 7.10
N TYR A 362 -2.65 -31.30 6.64
CA TYR A 362 -2.48 -30.80 5.27
C TYR A 362 -3.05 -31.76 4.19
N PRO A 363 -2.78 -33.09 4.20
CA PRO A 363 -3.30 -33.98 3.15
C PRO A 363 -4.84 -34.00 3.05
N GLU A 364 -5.54 -33.92 4.19
CA GLU A 364 -6.99 -33.86 4.23
C GLU A 364 -7.52 -32.61 3.52
N TYR A 365 -6.90 -31.46 3.76
CA TYR A 365 -7.36 -30.20 3.18
C TYR A 365 -6.94 -30.04 1.72
N SER A 366 -5.75 -30.50 1.34
CA SER A 366 -5.28 -30.53 -0.04
C SER A 366 -6.21 -31.38 -0.92
N SER A 367 -6.51 -32.60 -0.48
CA SER A 367 -7.44 -33.48 -1.23
C SER A 367 -8.85 -32.91 -1.34
N ALA A 368 -9.31 -32.15 -0.34
CA ALA A 368 -10.62 -31.49 -0.41
C ALA A 368 -10.67 -30.39 -1.49
N LEU A 369 -9.55 -29.77 -1.85
CA LEU A 369 -9.49 -28.76 -2.92
C LEU A 369 -9.61 -29.38 -4.30
N GLU A 370 -9.06 -30.58 -4.52
CA GLU A 370 -9.02 -31.26 -5.83
C GLU A 370 -10.42 -31.57 -6.39
N GLY A 371 -11.43 -31.71 -5.51
CA GLY A 371 -12.80 -31.96 -5.88
C GLY A 371 -13.68 -30.75 -6.11
N LEU A 372 -13.14 -29.54 -5.96
CA LEU A 372 -13.89 -28.29 -6.11
C LEU A 372 -14.02 -27.88 -7.57
N ASP A 373 -15.20 -27.37 -7.94
CA ASP A 373 -15.35 -26.64 -9.20
C ASP A 373 -14.71 -25.25 -9.12
N LYS A 374 -14.70 -24.52 -10.23
CA LYS A 374 -14.09 -23.18 -10.33
C LYS A 374 -14.62 -22.20 -9.28
N ASP A 375 -15.95 -22.18 -9.07
CA ASP A 375 -16.56 -21.20 -8.17
C ASP A 375 -16.30 -21.55 -6.70
N ALA A 376 -16.38 -22.82 -6.34
CA ALA A 376 -16.03 -23.30 -5.02
C ALA A 376 -14.52 -23.10 -4.72
N LEU A 377 -13.65 -23.34 -5.69
CA LEU A 377 -12.21 -23.09 -5.55
C LEU A 377 -11.92 -21.60 -5.39
N ARG A 378 -12.61 -20.72 -6.12
CA ARG A 378 -12.53 -19.25 -5.94
C ARG A 378 -12.82 -18.85 -4.49
N VAL A 379 -13.89 -19.39 -3.93
CA VAL A 379 -14.26 -19.12 -2.52
C VAL A 379 -13.18 -19.61 -1.55
N GLU A 380 -12.62 -20.79 -1.79
CA GLU A 380 -11.58 -21.33 -0.91
C GLU A 380 -10.27 -20.57 -1.02
N ILE A 381 -9.87 -20.14 -2.22
CA ILE A 381 -8.70 -19.26 -2.42
C ILE A 381 -8.92 -17.92 -1.70
N ALA A 382 -10.11 -17.34 -1.79
CA ALA A 382 -10.43 -16.09 -1.07
C ALA A 382 -10.40 -16.28 0.45
N ASN A 383 -10.86 -17.41 0.97
CA ASN A 383 -10.78 -17.75 2.38
C ASN A 383 -9.33 -17.99 2.83
N GLU A 384 -8.51 -18.65 1.99
CA GLU A 384 -7.09 -18.83 2.28
C GLU A 384 -6.35 -17.49 2.30
N ARG A 385 -6.67 -16.60 1.37
CA ARG A 385 -6.15 -15.24 1.34
C ARG A 385 -6.55 -14.44 2.60
N ARG A 386 -7.79 -14.56 3.06
CA ARG A 386 -8.26 -13.94 4.32
C ARG A 386 -7.53 -14.51 5.55
N ARG A 387 -7.28 -15.84 5.60
CA ARG A 387 -6.49 -16.45 6.68
C ARG A 387 -5.03 -16.00 6.66
N GLU A 388 -4.42 -15.99 5.49
CA GLU A 388 -3.00 -15.73 5.31
C GLU A 388 -2.64 -14.26 5.56
N LEU A 389 -3.42 -13.34 5.01
CA LEU A 389 -3.15 -11.91 5.03
C LEU A 389 -3.92 -11.15 6.11
N ALA A 390 -4.43 -11.86 7.12
CA ALA A 390 -5.19 -11.27 8.22
C ALA A 390 -4.42 -10.12 8.89
N TYR A 391 -5.09 -9.01 9.13
CA TYR A 391 -4.55 -7.78 9.74
C TYR A 391 -3.45 -7.07 8.93
N GLN A 392 -3.15 -7.49 7.70
CA GLN A 392 -2.08 -6.92 6.89
C GLN A 392 -2.59 -5.88 5.87
N GLY A 393 -3.79 -5.33 6.09
CA GLY A 393 -4.36 -4.25 5.28
C GLY A 393 -4.74 -4.69 3.86
N HIS A 394 -5.08 -5.97 3.65
CA HIS A 394 -5.55 -6.49 2.35
C HIS A 394 -7.07 -6.63 2.29
N ARG A 395 -7.69 -7.06 3.39
CA ARG A 395 -9.10 -7.48 3.39
C ARG A 395 -10.07 -6.43 2.90
N TRP A 396 -9.91 -5.17 3.32
CA TRP A 396 -10.76 -4.07 2.85
C TRP A 396 -10.73 -3.91 1.33
N PHE A 397 -9.54 -3.97 0.73
CA PHE A 397 -9.37 -3.86 -0.71
C PHE A 397 -9.88 -5.11 -1.45
N ASP A 398 -9.75 -6.30 -0.86
CA ASP A 398 -10.33 -7.54 -1.41
C ASP A 398 -11.86 -7.46 -1.45
N LEU A 399 -12.51 -6.98 -0.37
CA LEU A 399 -13.95 -6.74 -0.35
C LEU A 399 -14.37 -5.73 -1.43
N ARG A 400 -13.62 -4.63 -1.58
CA ARG A 400 -13.92 -3.57 -2.55
C ARG A 400 -13.82 -4.03 -4.00
N ARG A 401 -12.79 -4.82 -4.32
CA ARG A 401 -12.54 -5.27 -5.70
C ARG A 401 -13.41 -6.46 -6.12
N THR A 402 -14.07 -7.14 -5.18
CA THR A 402 -14.85 -8.35 -5.45
C THR A 402 -16.35 -8.10 -5.36
N THR A 403 -16.97 -8.33 -4.23
CA THR A 403 -18.44 -8.36 -4.11
C THR A 403 -19.04 -7.15 -3.41
N GLN A 404 -18.23 -6.32 -2.77
CA GLN A 404 -18.68 -5.23 -1.90
C GLN A 404 -19.89 -5.64 -1.03
N PRO A 405 -19.73 -6.69 -0.18
CA PRO A 405 -20.85 -7.31 0.51
C PRO A 405 -21.43 -6.38 1.57
N GLU A 406 -22.65 -6.67 2.03
CA GLU A 406 -23.15 -6.11 3.28
C GLU A 406 -22.21 -6.52 4.43
N LEU A 407 -21.83 -5.53 5.26
CA LEU A 407 -21.08 -5.77 6.50
C LEU A 407 -21.88 -5.22 7.68
N LYS A 408 -21.96 -6.01 8.76
CA LYS A 408 -22.62 -5.64 10.01
C LYS A 408 -21.63 -5.71 11.16
N LYS A 409 -21.64 -4.67 11.98
CA LYS A 409 -20.83 -4.55 13.19
C LYS A 409 -21.69 -4.16 14.37
N ASN A 410 -21.42 -4.76 15.52
CA ASN A 410 -22.15 -4.47 16.73
C ASN A 410 -21.22 -3.87 17.80
N TYR A 411 -21.70 -2.81 18.44
CA TYR A 411 -21.01 -2.18 19.54
C TYR A 411 -22.01 -1.76 20.61
N GLU A 412 -21.89 -2.35 21.81
CA GLU A 412 -22.77 -2.09 22.95
C GLU A 412 -24.30 -2.18 22.68
N GLY A 413 -24.66 -3.03 21.72
CA GLY A 413 -26.06 -3.25 21.33
C GLY A 413 -26.54 -2.37 20.18
N GLU A 414 -25.72 -1.48 19.68
CA GLU A 414 -25.96 -0.73 18.46
C GLU A 414 -25.39 -1.47 17.26
N GLU A 415 -26.16 -1.60 16.19
CA GLU A 415 -25.73 -2.21 14.92
C GLU A 415 -25.39 -1.13 13.91
N PHE A 416 -24.18 -1.23 13.33
CA PHE A 416 -23.70 -0.42 12.23
C PHE A 416 -23.67 -1.28 10.97
N THR A 417 -24.33 -0.80 9.92
CA THR A 417 -24.44 -1.53 8.65
C THR A 417 -23.79 -0.75 7.51
N LEU A 418 -22.92 -1.42 6.78
CA LEU A 418 -22.46 -1.03 5.46
C LEU A 418 -23.22 -1.91 4.47
N GLU A 419 -24.09 -1.31 3.66
CA GLU A 419 -24.92 -2.06 2.71
C GLU A 419 -24.07 -2.65 1.56
N GLN A 420 -24.62 -3.62 0.85
CA GLN A 420 -23.97 -4.11 -0.36
C GLN A 420 -23.86 -3.00 -1.41
N ASN A 421 -22.67 -2.83 -1.98
CA ASN A 421 -22.33 -1.77 -2.94
C ASN A 421 -22.53 -0.35 -2.36
N ASP A 422 -22.39 -0.19 -1.05
CA ASP A 422 -22.51 1.10 -0.36
C ASP A 422 -21.45 2.10 -0.87
N GLU A 423 -21.83 3.36 -1.01
CA GLU A 423 -20.89 4.42 -1.43
C GLU A 423 -19.70 4.57 -0.47
N ARG A 424 -19.88 4.24 0.81
CA ARG A 424 -18.83 4.25 1.84
C ARG A 424 -17.71 3.22 1.63
N TYR A 425 -17.83 2.34 0.64
CA TYR A 425 -16.69 1.56 0.16
C TYR A 425 -15.61 2.44 -0.50
N THR A 426 -15.96 3.68 -0.89
CA THR A 426 -15.03 4.68 -1.39
C THR A 426 -14.96 5.83 -0.38
N MET A 427 -13.75 6.20 0.04
CA MET A 427 -13.57 7.31 0.98
C MET A 427 -13.78 8.65 0.28
N ARG A 428 -14.27 9.64 1.01
CA ARG A 428 -14.31 11.03 0.54
C ARG A 428 -12.92 11.66 0.62
N PHE A 429 -12.66 12.62 -0.27
CA PHE A 429 -11.48 13.46 -0.11
C PHE A 429 -11.54 14.23 1.21
N PRO A 430 -10.40 14.41 1.89
CA PRO A 430 -10.37 15.24 3.10
C PRO A 430 -10.86 16.66 2.81
N ALA A 431 -11.69 17.22 3.70
CA ALA A 431 -12.28 18.52 3.47
C ALA A 431 -11.22 19.65 3.41
N ASP A 432 -10.12 19.53 4.13
CA ASP A 432 -8.99 20.45 4.03
C ASP A 432 -8.29 20.38 2.65
N ALA A 433 -8.21 19.20 2.05
CA ALA A 433 -7.68 19.05 0.69
C ALA A 433 -8.61 19.69 -0.34
N VAL A 434 -9.93 19.50 -0.21
CA VAL A 434 -10.94 20.14 -1.07
C VAL A 434 -10.89 21.67 -0.91
N ALA A 435 -10.78 22.17 0.32
CA ALA A 435 -10.68 23.60 0.59
C ALA A 435 -9.39 24.23 0.01
N ALA A 436 -8.28 23.49 0.03
CA ALA A 436 -6.99 23.96 -0.47
C ALA A 436 -6.86 23.86 -2.00
N ASN A 437 -7.63 22.99 -2.66
CA ASN A 437 -7.57 22.79 -4.10
C ASN A 437 -8.97 22.89 -4.74
N PRO A 438 -9.31 24.03 -5.36
CA PRO A 438 -10.62 24.22 -6.01
C PRO A 438 -10.92 23.24 -7.16
N GLY A 439 -9.90 22.50 -7.62
CA GLY A 439 -10.07 21.45 -8.63
C GLY A 439 -10.60 20.13 -8.10
N LEU A 440 -10.73 19.99 -6.76
CA LEU A 440 -11.26 18.81 -6.11
C LEU A 440 -12.75 18.98 -5.78
N GLU A 441 -13.51 17.96 -6.09
CA GLU A 441 -14.92 17.85 -5.69
C GLU A 441 -15.15 16.50 -5.05
N ASN A 442 -15.88 16.46 -3.95
CA ASN A 442 -16.30 15.21 -3.35
C ASN A 442 -17.47 14.57 -4.14
N TRP A 443 -17.67 13.29 -3.92
CA TRP A 443 -18.86 12.59 -4.40
C TRP A 443 -20.12 13.29 -3.83
N LYS A 444 -21.13 13.44 -4.68
CA LYS A 444 -22.43 14.03 -4.27
C LYS A 444 -23.27 12.98 -3.59
#